data_b7a13576c84957cbed509e11148bc655
#
_entry.id   b7a13576c84957cbed509e11148bc655
#
_cell.length_a   1.000
_cell.length_b   1.000
_cell.length_c   1.000
_cell.angle_alpha   90.00
_cell.angle_beta   90.00
_cell.angle_gamma   90.00
#
_symmetry.space_group_name_H-M   'P 1'
#
loop_
_entity.id
_entity.type
_entity.pdbx_description
1 polymer ?
#
loop_
_entity_poly.entity_id
_entity_poly.type
_entity_poly.pdbx_seq_one_letter_code
_entity_poly.pdbx_strand_id
1 'polypeptide(L)'
;DIPLVAVTGGTDSTLARYATVTLDVSVAEEACPLNLAPTASTTATLAMGDALAIAVLEARGFTEEDFARSHPGGTLGRRLLLHVEDVMRKGDELPRVGPDTLLGAGLLEMSRKGLGMTTVLDGDGRVLGIFTDGDLRRTLDRQIDVHATRMTDVMTTECKVAEPRMLAAEAVHLMETYRITSLPVVVPQDGRRLVGALNVHDLLREGVI
;
A
#
# COMPACT_ATOMS: atom_id res chain seq x y z
N ASP A 1 -11.58 23.67 36.12
CA ASP A 1 -10.36 22.95 36.54
C ASP A 1 -9.83 22.16 35.34
N ILE A 2 -8.57 22.41 35.02
CA ILE A 2 -7.87 21.68 33.97
C ILE A 2 -6.88 20.73 34.66
N PRO A 3 -6.90 19.41 34.39
CA PRO A 3 -5.94 18.50 34.98
C PRO A 3 -4.52 18.83 34.49
N LEU A 4 -3.56 18.83 35.43
CA LEU A 4 -2.16 19.07 35.17
C LEU A 4 -1.41 17.74 35.21
N VAL A 5 -0.68 17.42 34.13
CA VAL A 5 0.27 16.28 34.10
C VAL A 5 1.68 16.87 34.20
N ALA A 6 2.42 16.48 35.21
CA ALA A 6 3.82 16.86 35.35
C ALA A 6 4.75 15.74 34.87
N VAL A 7 5.72 16.08 34.01
CA VAL A 7 6.82 15.20 33.62
C VAL A 7 8.09 15.79 34.25
N THR A 8 8.62 15.16 35.31
CA THR A 8 9.70 15.72 36.12
C THR A 8 10.54 14.63 36.79
N GLY A 9 11.83 14.90 36.98
CA GLY A 9 12.70 14.05 37.78
C GLY A 9 12.65 14.38 39.30
N GLY A 10 11.91 15.42 39.70
CA GLY A 10 11.74 15.81 41.08
C GLY A 10 10.31 15.55 41.54
N THR A 11 10.05 14.34 42.05
CA THR A 11 8.70 13.91 42.49
C THR A 11 8.18 14.71 43.69
N ASP A 12 9.05 15.37 44.46
CA ASP A 12 8.69 16.24 45.59
C ASP A 12 8.70 17.72 45.21
N SER A 13 8.89 18.06 43.96
CA SER A 13 8.93 19.43 43.48
C SER A 13 7.58 20.14 43.60
N THR A 14 7.59 21.47 43.58
CA THR A 14 6.36 22.26 43.58
C THR A 14 5.46 21.88 42.42
N LEU A 15 6.02 21.61 41.22
CA LEU A 15 5.28 21.18 40.04
C LEU A 15 4.58 19.84 40.31
N ALA A 16 5.28 18.86 40.83
CA ALA A 16 4.72 17.53 41.16
C ALA A 16 3.56 17.61 42.14
N ARG A 17 3.68 18.48 43.14
CA ARG A 17 2.65 18.65 44.20
C ARG A 17 1.35 19.27 43.69
N TYR A 18 1.43 20.10 42.64
CA TYR A 18 0.24 20.70 42.00
C TYR A 18 -0.33 19.86 40.86
N ALA A 19 0.38 18.82 40.44
CA ALA A 19 -0.05 17.97 39.33
C ALA A 19 -1.14 16.97 39.77
N THR A 20 -2.09 16.73 38.85
CA THR A 20 -3.06 15.65 39.00
C THR A 20 -2.41 14.29 38.84
N VAL A 21 -1.39 14.22 37.96
CA VAL A 21 -0.58 13.04 37.66
C VAL A 21 0.87 13.48 37.49
N THR A 22 1.80 12.75 38.13
CA THR A 22 3.24 12.96 37.91
C THR A 22 3.86 11.75 37.25
N LEU A 23 4.57 11.98 36.17
CA LEU A 23 5.38 11.00 35.46
C LEU A 23 6.84 11.23 35.83
N ASP A 24 7.43 10.24 36.52
CA ASP A 24 8.82 10.28 36.96
C ASP A 24 9.76 9.98 35.79
N VAL A 25 10.63 10.94 35.50
CA VAL A 25 11.72 10.84 34.50
C VAL A 25 13.07 11.09 35.12
N SER A 26 13.20 10.82 36.44
CA SER A 26 14.46 10.96 37.14
C SER A 26 15.54 10.05 36.53
N VAL A 27 16.76 10.55 36.55
CA VAL A 27 17.98 9.81 36.17
C VAL A 27 18.97 9.84 37.30
N ALA A 28 19.79 8.81 37.44
CA ALA A 28 20.77 8.73 38.50
C ALA A 28 21.88 9.79 38.31
N GLU A 29 22.29 10.02 37.08
CA GLU A 29 23.35 10.96 36.70
C GLU A 29 23.23 11.39 35.27
N GLU A 30 23.79 12.53 34.93
CA GLU A 30 23.93 12.99 33.55
C GLU A 30 25.12 12.32 32.85
N ALA A 31 25.06 12.11 31.54
CA ALA A 31 26.18 11.56 30.77
C ALA A 31 27.34 12.54 30.56
N CYS A 32 27.20 13.76 31.00
CA CYS A 32 28.22 14.78 31.00
C CYS A 32 29.29 14.51 32.06
N PRO A 33 30.59 14.65 31.75
CA PRO A 33 31.67 14.37 32.72
C PRO A 33 31.58 15.18 34.04
N LEU A 34 30.95 16.35 34.02
CA LEU A 34 30.74 17.22 35.17
C LEU A 34 29.35 17.01 35.82
N ASN A 35 28.54 16.15 35.30
CA ASN A 35 27.15 15.93 35.72
C ASN A 35 26.29 17.22 35.77
N LEU A 36 26.58 18.19 34.89
CA LEU A 36 25.92 19.51 34.85
C LEU A 36 25.05 19.72 33.60
N ALA A 37 25.50 19.23 32.43
CA ALA A 37 24.77 19.43 31.20
C ALA A 37 23.64 18.37 31.08
N PRO A 38 22.39 18.81 30.81
CA PRO A 38 21.29 17.88 30.64
C PRO A 38 21.55 16.99 29.42
N THR A 39 21.54 15.70 29.62
CA THR A 39 21.79 14.65 28.61
C THR A 39 20.90 13.43 28.84
N ALA A 40 21.18 12.67 29.90
CA ALA A 40 20.35 11.52 30.27
C ALA A 40 18.92 11.95 30.66
N SER A 41 18.77 13.06 31.39
CA SER A 41 17.48 13.61 31.82
C SER A 41 16.64 14.08 30.61
N THR A 42 17.25 14.74 29.65
CA THR A 42 16.54 15.18 28.41
C THR A 42 16.11 13.99 27.56
N THR A 43 16.95 12.96 27.47
CA THR A 43 16.63 11.72 26.74
C THR A 43 15.47 10.98 27.40
N ALA A 44 15.49 10.83 28.72
CA ALA A 44 14.41 10.20 29.50
C ALA A 44 13.08 10.97 29.32
N THR A 45 13.14 12.30 29.35
CA THR A 45 11.96 13.17 29.17
C THR A 45 11.38 13.02 27.76
N LEU A 46 12.23 12.97 26.73
CA LEU A 46 11.80 12.77 25.35
C LEU A 46 11.14 11.39 25.18
N ALA A 47 11.78 10.35 25.67
CA ALA A 47 11.25 8.98 25.58
C ALA A 47 9.89 8.84 26.28
N MET A 48 9.72 9.47 27.45
CA MET A 48 8.44 9.51 28.16
C MET A 48 7.38 10.27 27.38
N GLY A 49 7.76 11.40 26.75
CA GLY A 49 6.87 12.18 25.90
C GLY A 49 6.37 11.39 24.69
N ASP A 50 7.27 10.68 24.02
CA ASP A 50 6.94 9.81 22.88
C ASP A 50 6.03 8.65 23.33
N ALA A 51 6.34 7.99 24.45
CA ALA A 51 5.49 6.92 24.99
C ALA A 51 4.07 7.42 25.32
N LEU A 52 3.95 8.61 25.91
CA LEU A 52 2.66 9.22 26.19
C LEU A 52 1.91 9.58 24.91
N ALA A 53 2.60 10.13 23.91
CA ALA A 53 2.00 10.44 22.61
C ALA A 53 1.45 9.19 21.94
N ILE A 54 2.20 8.10 21.93
CA ILE A 54 1.75 6.81 21.35
C ILE A 54 0.56 6.24 22.12
N ALA A 55 0.60 6.27 23.46
CA ALA A 55 -0.52 5.81 24.29
C ALA A 55 -1.82 6.60 24.01
N VAL A 56 -1.71 7.93 23.82
CA VAL A 56 -2.85 8.78 23.46
C VAL A 56 -3.34 8.48 22.04
N LEU A 57 -2.44 8.21 21.12
CA LEU A 57 -2.74 7.86 19.72
C LEU A 57 -3.56 6.55 19.68
N GLU A 58 -3.11 5.51 20.40
CA GLU A 58 -3.83 4.24 20.53
C GLU A 58 -5.20 4.43 21.20
N ALA A 59 -5.26 5.17 22.30
CA ALA A 59 -6.50 5.43 23.04
C ALA A 59 -7.54 6.19 22.19
N ARG A 60 -7.12 6.96 21.20
CA ARG A 60 -7.99 7.68 20.25
C ARG A 60 -8.37 6.85 19.02
N GLY A 61 -7.82 5.66 18.86
CA GLY A 61 -8.00 4.86 17.66
C GLY A 61 -7.49 5.56 16.40
N PHE A 62 -6.39 6.32 16.52
CA PHE A 62 -5.79 7.06 15.42
C PHE A 62 -5.29 6.11 14.34
N THR A 63 -5.68 6.36 13.10
CA THR A 63 -5.40 5.49 11.95
C THR A 63 -4.29 6.06 11.06
N GLU A 64 -3.77 5.22 10.15
CA GLU A 64 -2.85 5.66 9.10
C GLU A 64 -3.46 6.76 8.23
N GLU A 65 -4.78 6.71 7.99
CA GLU A 65 -5.51 7.71 7.22
C GLU A 65 -5.55 9.06 7.97
N ASP A 66 -5.71 9.06 9.30
CA ASP A 66 -5.64 10.26 10.13
C ASP A 66 -4.23 10.86 10.13
N PHE A 67 -3.19 10.00 10.15
CA PHE A 67 -1.80 10.44 10.01
C PHE A 67 -1.56 11.12 8.66
N ALA A 68 -2.01 10.50 7.58
CA ALA A 68 -1.86 11.03 6.22
C ALA A 68 -2.57 12.37 6.05
N ARG A 69 -3.79 12.51 6.59
CA ARG A 69 -4.52 13.80 6.62
C ARG A 69 -3.79 14.88 7.40
N SER A 70 -3.11 14.50 8.47
CA SER A 70 -2.33 15.44 9.30
C SER A 70 -1.01 15.87 8.63
N HIS A 71 -0.48 15.07 7.68
CA HIS A 71 0.80 15.29 7.00
C HIS A 71 0.70 15.25 5.47
N PRO A 72 -0.19 16.04 4.83
CA PRO A 72 -0.50 15.92 3.41
C PRO A 72 0.67 16.27 2.47
N GLY A 73 1.65 17.02 2.95
CA GLY A 73 2.84 17.41 2.19
C GLY A 73 4.03 16.47 2.28
N GLY A 74 3.98 15.45 3.16
CA GLY A 74 5.05 14.48 3.34
C GLY A 74 4.97 13.33 2.33
N THR A 75 6.13 12.80 1.90
CA THR A 75 6.19 11.61 1.04
C THR A 75 5.43 10.42 1.65
N LEU A 76 5.52 10.22 2.96
CA LEU A 76 4.81 9.17 3.68
C LEU A 76 3.29 9.39 3.66
N GLY A 77 2.81 10.62 3.85
CA GLY A 77 1.39 10.95 3.80
C GLY A 77 0.78 10.73 2.41
N ARG A 78 1.50 11.10 1.35
CA ARG A 78 1.07 10.85 -0.04
C ARG A 78 0.96 9.36 -0.33
N ARG A 79 1.93 8.54 0.08
CA ARG A 79 1.92 7.08 -0.12
C ARG A 79 0.70 6.41 0.51
N LEU A 80 0.28 6.87 1.69
CA LEU A 80 -0.84 6.31 2.45
C LEU A 80 -2.22 6.72 1.91
N LEU A 81 -2.29 7.77 1.08
CA LEU A 81 -3.56 8.30 0.55
C LEU A 81 -3.82 7.99 -0.91
N LEU A 82 -2.83 7.50 -1.66
CA LEU A 82 -3.02 7.16 -3.07
C LEU A 82 -3.95 5.94 -3.20
N HIS A 83 -4.98 6.11 -4.01
CA HIS A 83 -5.85 5.01 -4.41
C HIS A 83 -5.38 4.39 -5.73
N VAL A 84 -5.82 3.16 -5.99
CA VAL A 84 -5.54 2.47 -7.24
C VAL A 84 -5.97 3.29 -8.45
N GLU A 85 -7.10 4.00 -8.37
CA GLU A 85 -7.60 4.85 -9.47
C GLU A 85 -6.68 6.04 -9.81
N ASP A 86 -5.81 6.46 -8.88
CA ASP A 86 -4.86 7.56 -9.10
C ASP A 86 -3.62 7.10 -9.87
N VAL A 87 -3.28 5.81 -9.78
CA VAL A 87 -2.03 5.23 -10.32
C VAL A 87 -2.27 4.25 -11.48
N MET A 88 -3.48 3.74 -11.65
CA MET A 88 -3.80 2.76 -12.69
C MET A 88 -3.77 3.36 -14.09
N ARG A 89 -3.40 2.57 -15.07
CA ARG A 89 -3.59 2.89 -16.49
C ARG A 89 -5.05 2.73 -16.86
N LYS A 90 -5.50 3.54 -17.83
CA LYS A 90 -6.91 3.64 -18.26
C LYS A 90 -7.03 3.68 -19.79
N GLY A 91 -8.23 3.49 -20.29
CA GLY A 91 -8.57 3.71 -21.71
C GLY A 91 -7.75 2.84 -22.66
N ASP A 92 -7.04 3.48 -23.58
CA ASP A 92 -6.27 2.80 -24.61
C ASP A 92 -4.97 2.17 -24.12
N GLU A 93 -4.53 2.46 -22.90
CA GLU A 93 -3.36 1.82 -22.30
C GLU A 93 -3.67 0.41 -21.76
N LEU A 94 -4.94 0.04 -21.65
CA LEU A 94 -5.34 -1.26 -21.13
C LEU A 94 -5.05 -2.38 -22.12
N PRO A 95 -4.35 -3.44 -21.70
CA PRO A 95 -4.18 -4.66 -22.48
C PRO A 95 -5.48 -5.47 -22.45
N ARG A 96 -6.19 -5.56 -23.56
CA ARG A 96 -7.50 -6.23 -23.64
C ARG A 96 -7.68 -6.99 -24.92
N VAL A 97 -8.19 -8.19 -24.82
CA VAL A 97 -8.55 -9.05 -25.96
C VAL A 97 -9.87 -9.78 -25.67
N GLY A 98 -10.51 -10.28 -26.71
CA GLY A 98 -11.67 -11.16 -26.58
C GLY A 98 -11.26 -12.61 -26.33
N PRO A 99 -12.19 -13.49 -25.85
CA PRO A 99 -11.90 -14.90 -25.54
C PRO A 99 -11.48 -15.71 -26.77
N ASP A 100 -12.00 -15.37 -27.94
CA ASP A 100 -11.70 -16.06 -29.21
C ASP A 100 -10.44 -15.54 -29.91
N THR A 101 -9.78 -14.52 -29.34
CA THR A 101 -8.51 -14.01 -29.88
C THR A 101 -7.45 -15.11 -29.82
N LEU A 102 -6.69 -15.29 -30.92
CA LEU A 102 -5.58 -16.22 -30.96
C LEU A 102 -4.47 -15.76 -30.03
N LEU A 103 -3.80 -16.71 -29.40
CA LEU A 103 -2.75 -16.45 -28.40
C LEU A 103 -1.65 -15.54 -28.95
N GLY A 104 -1.23 -15.73 -30.21
CA GLY A 104 -0.24 -14.85 -30.84
C GLY A 104 -0.65 -13.39 -30.87
N ALA A 105 -1.91 -13.08 -31.15
CA ALA A 105 -2.43 -11.72 -31.11
C ALA A 105 -2.52 -11.18 -29.66
N GLY A 106 -2.89 -12.03 -28.70
CA GLY A 106 -2.88 -11.69 -27.27
C GLY A 106 -1.47 -11.33 -26.76
N LEU A 107 -0.45 -12.05 -27.20
CA LEU A 107 0.95 -11.77 -26.88
C LEU A 107 1.44 -10.44 -27.46
N LEU A 108 1.01 -10.11 -28.70
CA LEU A 108 1.31 -8.81 -29.29
C LEU A 108 0.67 -7.66 -28.52
N GLU A 109 -0.58 -7.83 -28.08
CA GLU A 109 -1.26 -6.83 -27.23
C GLU A 109 -0.54 -6.66 -25.88
N MET A 110 -0.17 -7.75 -25.23
CA MET A 110 0.59 -7.75 -23.97
C MET A 110 1.91 -6.99 -24.11
N SER A 111 2.68 -7.28 -25.16
CA SER A 111 3.96 -6.61 -25.47
C SER A 111 3.76 -5.13 -25.76
N ARG A 112 2.74 -4.76 -26.55
CA ARG A 112 2.45 -3.38 -26.92
C ARG A 112 2.10 -2.52 -25.71
N LYS A 113 1.36 -3.07 -24.76
CA LYS A 113 0.90 -2.36 -23.56
C LYS A 113 1.90 -2.38 -22.41
N GLY A 114 2.83 -3.34 -22.38
CA GLY A 114 3.96 -3.37 -21.45
C GLY A 114 3.57 -3.53 -19.96
N LEU A 115 2.46 -4.24 -19.70
CA LEU A 115 1.99 -4.52 -18.32
C LEU A 115 2.40 -5.91 -17.80
N GLY A 116 3.02 -6.74 -18.67
CA GLY A 116 3.33 -8.14 -18.34
C GLY A 116 2.09 -9.02 -18.22
N MET A 117 0.94 -8.49 -18.59
CA MET A 117 -0.32 -9.23 -18.67
C MET A 117 -1.22 -8.72 -19.79
N THR A 118 -2.21 -9.53 -20.18
CA THR A 118 -3.35 -9.14 -21.01
C THR A 118 -4.64 -9.60 -20.35
N THR A 119 -5.69 -8.78 -20.36
CA THR A 119 -7.01 -9.12 -19.86
C THR A 119 -7.87 -9.72 -20.97
N VAL A 120 -8.58 -10.78 -20.65
CA VAL A 120 -9.56 -11.40 -21.55
C VAL A 120 -10.94 -10.96 -21.12
N LEU A 121 -11.66 -10.29 -22.00
CA LEU A 121 -12.96 -9.66 -21.71
C LEU A 121 -14.08 -10.30 -22.51
N ASP A 122 -15.27 -10.35 -21.91
CA ASP A 122 -16.51 -10.64 -22.65
C ASP A 122 -16.99 -9.46 -23.47
N GLY A 123 -18.15 -9.61 -24.17
CA GLY A 123 -18.76 -8.57 -24.98
C GLY A 123 -19.22 -7.34 -24.21
N ASP A 124 -19.40 -7.44 -22.90
CA ASP A 124 -19.80 -6.35 -22.00
C ASP A 124 -18.60 -5.69 -21.30
N GLY A 125 -17.37 -6.11 -21.61
CA GLY A 125 -16.14 -5.59 -21.02
C GLY A 125 -15.84 -6.11 -19.62
N ARG A 126 -16.41 -7.27 -19.23
CA ARG A 126 -16.13 -7.93 -17.95
C ARG A 126 -14.94 -8.86 -18.08
N VAL A 127 -14.15 -8.93 -17.03
CA VAL A 127 -12.95 -9.77 -16.98
C VAL A 127 -13.34 -11.24 -16.82
N LEU A 128 -13.08 -12.03 -17.86
CA LEU A 128 -13.18 -13.49 -17.87
C LEU A 128 -11.92 -14.14 -17.28
N GLY A 129 -10.76 -13.52 -17.51
CA GLY A 129 -9.47 -14.00 -17.05
C GLY A 129 -8.34 -13.08 -17.49
N ILE A 130 -7.13 -13.51 -17.18
CA ILE A 130 -5.89 -12.84 -17.59
C ILE A 130 -4.92 -13.85 -18.19
N PHE A 131 -3.99 -13.34 -18.99
CA PHE A 131 -2.84 -14.09 -19.47
C PHE A 131 -1.58 -13.28 -19.16
N THR A 132 -0.58 -13.92 -18.53
CA THR A 132 0.62 -13.25 -18.00
C THR A 132 1.90 -13.87 -18.60
N ASP A 133 3.06 -13.23 -18.34
CA ASP A 133 4.37 -13.80 -18.67
C ASP A 133 4.59 -15.20 -18.03
N GLY A 134 4.01 -15.43 -16.86
CA GLY A 134 4.03 -16.73 -16.21
C GLY A 134 3.22 -17.79 -16.98
N ASP A 135 2.06 -17.39 -17.52
CA ASP A 135 1.23 -18.26 -18.36
C ASP A 135 1.93 -18.57 -19.69
N LEU A 136 2.60 -17.58 -20.28
CA LEU A 136 3.39 -17.77 -21.50
C LEU A 136 4.47 -18.84 -21.32
N ARG A 137 5.23 -18.79 -20.23
CA ARG A 137 6.26 -19.80 -19.95
C ARG A 137 5.65 -21.19 -19.84
N ARG A 138 4.52 -21.34 -19.14
CA ARG A 138 3.80 -22.62 -19.00
C ARG A 138 3.26 -23.12 -20.34
N THR A 139 2.80 -22.21 -21.19
CA THR A 139 2.30 -22.52 -22.54
C THR A 139 3.41 -23.03 -23.45
N LEU A 140 4.56 -22.38 -23.42
CA LEU A 140 5.74 -22.82 -24.19
C LEU A 140 6.26 -24.18 -23.73
N ASP A 141 6.31 -24.42 -22.42
CA ASP A 141 6.72 -25.70 -21.84
C ASP A 141 5.81 -26.86 -22.27
N ARG A 142 4.51 -26.60 -22.45
CA ARG A 142 3.51 -27.54 -22.96
C ARG A 142 3.50 -27.67 -24.49
N GLN A 143 4.37 -26.96 -25.22
CA GLN A 143 4.44 -26.95 -26.67
C GLN A 143 3.12 -26.59 -27.37
N ILE A 144 2.34 -25.68 -26.76
CA ILE A 144 1.05 -25.20 -27.31
C ILE A 144 1.32 -24.32 -28.53
N ASP A 145 0.56 -24.54 -29.61
CA ASP A 145 0.63 -23.73 -30.83
C ASP A 145 0.01 -22.36 -30.59
N VAL A 146 0.84 -21.32 -30.55
CA VAL A 146 0.42 -19.92 -30.34
C VAL A 146 -0.41 -19.37 -31.49
N HIS A 147 -0.36 -19.97 -32.67
CA HIS A 147 -1.09 -19.54 -33.87
C HIS A 147 -2.47 -20.20 -34.02
N ALA A 148 -2.72 -21.29 -33.28
CA ALA A 148 -3.98 -22.02 -33.37
C ALA A 148 -4.81 -21.98 -32.06
N THR A 149 -4.16 -21.67 -30.90
CA THR A 149 -4.80 -21.69 -29.59
C THR A 149 -5.49 -20.35 -29.29
N ARG A 150 -6.69 -20.41 -28.71
CA ARG A 150 -7.44 -19.22 -28.28
C ARG A 150 -7.05 -18.79 -26.87
N MET A 151 -7.25 -17.52 -26.56
CA MET A 151 -6.98 -16.97 -25.24
C MET A 151 -7.81 -17.68 -24.15
N THR A 152 -9.06 -18.03 -24.43
CA THR A 152 -9.94 -18.75 -23.51
C THR A 152 -9.37 -20.10 -23.07
N ASP A 153 -8.53 -20.76 -23.88
CA ASP A 153 -8.01 -22.11 -23.62
C ASP A 153 -6.79 -22.08 -22.68
N VAL A 154 -6.17 -20.91 -22.52
CA VAL A 154 -4.89 -20.75 -21.81
C VAL A 154 -4.91 -19.68 -20.73
N MET A 155 -5.97 -18.87 -20.64
CA MET A 155 -6.09 -17.82 -19.63
C MET A 155 -6.25 -18.37 -18.22
N THR A 156 -5.84 -17.60 -17.23
CA THR A 156 -6.14 -17.83 -15.82
C THR A 156 -7.46 -17.13 -15.47
N THR A 157 -8.49 -17.91 -15.12
CA THR A 157 -9.84 -17.40 -14.83
C THR A 157 -9.99 -16.86 -13.40
N GLU A 158 -9.35 -17.52 -12.43
CA GLU A 158 -9.35 -17.09 -11.03
C GLU A 158 -8.24 -16.09 -10.72
N CYS A 159 -8.22 -14.98 -11.47
CA CYS A 159 -7.23 -13.93 -11.27
C CYS A 159 -7.59 -13.01 -10.10
N LYS A 160 -6.55 -12.53 -9.40
CA LYS A 160 -6.69 -11.45 -8.43
C LYS A 160 -6.97 -10.15 -9.15
N VAL A 161 -7.79 -9.31 -8.52
CA VAL A 161 -8.18 -7.99 -9.05
C VAL A 161 -8.01 -6.94 -7.98
N ALA A 162 -7.84 -5.69 -8.39
CA ALA A 162 -7.94 -4.53 -7.52
C ALA A 162 -9.25 -3.77 -7.82
N GLU A 163 -9.63 -2.90 -6.90
CA GLU A 163 -10.76 -1.99 -7.05
C GLU A 163 -10.26 -0.55 -7.13
N PRO A 164 -10.96 0.37 -7.83
CA PRO A 164 -10.52 1.76 -7.96
C PRO A 164 -10.25 2.46 -6.62
N ARG A 165 -11.09 2.21 -5.63
CA ARG A 165 -11.01 2.84 -4.29
C ARG A 165 -10.10 2.11 -3.31
N MET A 166 -9.52 0.99 -3.68
CA MET A 166 -8.50 0.30 -2.90
C MET A 166 -7.29 1.22 -2.74
N LEU A 167 -6.66 1.25 -1.57
CA LEU A 167 -5.40 1.97 -1.40
C LEU A 167 -4.30 1.33 -2.26
N ALA A 168 -3.43 2.16 -2.83
CA ALA A 168 -2.32 1.67 -3.64
C ALA A 168 -1.38 0.76 -2.82
N ALA A 169 -1.22 1.04 -1.53
CA ALA A 169 -0.47 0.19 -0.59
C ALA A 169 -1.11 -1.20 -0.38
N GLU A 170 -2.45 -1.27 -0.36
CA GLU A 170 -3.16 -2.56 -0.31
C GLU A 170 -2.95 -3.37 -1.58
N ALA A 171 -2.91 -2.71 -2.75
CA ALA A 171 -2.59 -3.37 -4.02
C ALA A 171 -1.15 -3.93 -4.02
N VAL A 172 -0.18 -3.22 -3.44
CA VAL A 172 1.19 -3.74 -3.21
C VAL A 172 1.15 -5.00 -2.35
N HIS A 173 0.49 -4.94 -1.20
CA HIS A 173 0.37 -6.08 -0.30
C HIS A 173 -0.28 -7.31 -0.98
N LEU A 174 -1.30 -7.06 -1.81
CA LEU A 174 -1.94 -8.10 -2.61
C LEU A 174 -0.94 -8.73 -3.60
N MET A 175 -0.15 -7.90 -4.30
CA MET A 175 0.88 -8.37 -5.23
C MET A 175 1.96 -9.21 -4.52
N GLU A 176 2.43 -8.78 -3.37
CA GLU A 176 3.42 -9.50 -2.55
C GLU A 176 2.88 -10.84 -2.05
N THR A 177 1.68 -10.82 -1.46
CA THR A 177 1.04 -12.03 -0.89
C THR A 177 0.87 -13.12 -1.95
N TYR A 178 0.43 -12.76 -3.15
CA TYR A 178 0.18 -13.71 -4.24
C TYR A 178 1.36 -13.85 -5.22
N ARG A 179 2.47 -13.13 -4.99
CA ARG A 179 3.67 -13.12 -5.84
C ARG A 179 3.35 -12.82 -7.30
N ILE A 180 2.52 -11.80 -7.51
CA ILE A 180 2.11 -11.31 -8.82
C ILE A 180 2.59 -9.88 -9.02
N THR A 181 2.79 -9.46 -10.27
CA THR A 181 3.38 -8.16 -10.60
C THR A 181 2.42 -7.21 -11.29
N SER A 182 1.21 -7.66 -11.58
CA SER A 182 0.18 -6.86 -12.26
C SER A 182 -1.22 -7.28 -11.82
N LEU A 183 -2.14 -6.32 -11.83
CA LEU A 183 -3.54 -6.50 -11.44
C LEU A 183 -4.46 -5.80 -12.44
N PRO A 184 -5.51 -6.46 -12.93
CA PRO A 184 -6.65 -5.76 -13.53
C PRO A 184 -7.43 -5.04 -12.42
N VAL A 185 -7.94 -3.85 -12.74
CA VAL A 185 -8.79 -3.06 -11.85
C VAL A 185 -10.22 -3.13 -12.34
N VAL A 186 -11.11 -3.59 -11.47
CA VAL A 186 -12.51 -3.85 -11.84
C VAL A 186 -13.47 -3.17 -10.87
N VAL A 187 -14.70 -2.93 -11.35
CA VAL A 187 -15.84 -2.52 -10.51
C VAL A 187 -16.64 -3.77 -10.17
N PRO A 188 -16.61 -4.25 -8.91
CA PRO A 188 -17.28 -5.51 -8.52
C PRO A 188 -18.79 -5.45 -8.73
N GLN A 189 -19.42 -4.31 -8.41
CA GLN A 189 -20.87 -4.09 -8.52
C GLN A 189 -21.37 -4.14 -9.97
N ASP A 190 -20.48 -4.00 -10.97
CA ASP A 190 -20.77 -4.09 -12.40
C ASP A 190 -20.22 -5.40 -13.01
N GLY A 191 -20.31 -6.50 -12.28
CA GLY A 191 -19.93 -7.82 -12.78
C GLY A 191 -18.44 -7.95 -13.14
N ARG A 192 -17.54 -7.29 -12.42
CA ARG A 192 -16.10 -7.26 -12.69
C ARG A 192 -15.74 -6.55 -14.00
N ARG A 193 -16.46 -5.47 -14.37
CA ARG A 193 -16.11 -4.66 -15.53
C ARG A 193 -14.72 -4.06 -15.38
N LEU A 194 -13.87 -4.22 -16.39
CA LEU A 194 -12.52 -3.66 -16.43
C LEU A 194 -12.57 -2.13 -16.55
N VAL A 195 -11.93 -1.42 -15.62
CA VAL A 195 -11.82 0.04 -15.63
C VAL A 195 -10.38 0.54 -15.62
N GLY A 196 -9.44 -0.33 -15.26
CA GLY A 196 -8.02 -0.03 -15.19
C GLY A 196 -7.16 -1.26 -15.13
N ALA A 197 -5.86 -1.05 -15.13
CA ALA A 197 -4.84 -2.05 -14.87
C ALA A 197 -3.60 -1.36 -14.31
N LEU A 198 -2.85 -2.04 -13.46
CA LEU A 198 -1.58 -1.53 -12.93
C LEU A 198 -0.57 -2.65 -12.77
N ASN A 199 0.69 -2.26 -12.76
CA ASN A 199 1.77 -3.17 -12.40
C ASN A 199 2.70 -2.53 -11.33
N VAL A 200 3.67 -3.31 -10.85
CA VAL A 200 4.66 -2.87 -9.86
C VAL A 200 5.41 -1.60 -10.31
N HIS A 201 5.69 -1.44 -11.61
CA HIS A 201 6.40 -0.26 -12.11
C HIS A 201 5.55 1.01 -12.05
N ASP A 202 4.23 0.89 -12.22
CA ASP A 202 3.32 2.03 -12.05
C ASP A 202 3.33 2.51 -10.59
N LEU A 203 3.32 1.58 -9.63
CA LEU A 203 3.40 1.87 -8.19
C LEU A 203 4.75 2.47 -7.78
N LEU A 204 5.86 1.96 -8.35
CA LEU A 204 7.22 2.52 -8.15
C LEU A 204 7.31 3.95 -8.66
N ARG A 205 6.79 4.22 -9.86
CA ARG A 205 6.82 5.56 -10.47
C ARG A 205 6.10 6.60 -9.62
N GLU A 206 4.99 6.23 -9.01
CA GLU A 206 4.20 7.10 -8.14
C GLU A 206 4.71 7.12 -6.68
N GLY A 207 5.81 6.41 -6.39
CA GLY A 207 6.45 6.39 -5.07
C GLY A 207 5.63 5.67 -4.00
N VAL A 208 4.80 4.70 -4.38
CA VAL A 208 4.04 3.86 -3.43
C VAL A 208 4.95 2.83 -2.77
N ILE A 209 5.96 2.36 -3.51
CA ILE A 209 7.02 1.45 -3.04
C ILE A 209 8.39 2.00 -3.39
#